data_0cd34fa94dae0fd85872a5668b5808ba
#
_entry.id   0cd34fa94dae0fd85872a5668b5808ba
#
_cell.length_a   1.000
_cell.length_b   1.000
_cell.length_c   1.000
_cell.angle_alpha   90.00
_cell.angle_beta   90.00
_cell.angle_gamma   90.00
#
_symmetry.space_group_name_H-M   'P 1'
#
loop_
_entity.id
_entity.type
_entity.pdbx_description
1 polymer ?
#
loop_
_entity_poly.entity_id
_entity_poly.type
_entity_poly.pdbx_seq_one_letter_code
_entity_poly.pdbx_strand_id
1 'polypeptide(L)'
;MASLVQKFRTLVSANLHALFDRALQSQSLSVIDQYIREMTGQMRELYGAIETVAGNMQTVQRRYHALGDKAAELDTAVDAFLKQGQNAQALAAQSRLNAIQEMRSTYQREWQRLHDGYQTLDDIYVKLEARFLMVKQEREELGHLLQLAQSREALSRTIRSLDDLTGEGDADVSRVAEGIRQRLDEAEAHNEVLLGSLDRQVEDALSSVEIEAQLEERRRRLGIE
;
A
#
# COMPACT_ATOMS: atom_id res chain seq x y z
N MET A 1 -4.49 -18.90 1.38
CA MET A 1 -3.47 -17.85 1.16
C MET A 1 -3.37 -17.38 -0.31
N ALA A 2 -3.29 -18.28 -1.30
CA ALA A 2 -3.20 -17.88 -2.72
C ALA A 2 -4.33 -16.94 -3.20
N SER A 3 -5.57 -17.13 -2.75
CA SER A 3 -6.73 -16.29 -3.11
C SER A 3 -6.66 -14.86 -2.54
N LEU A 4 -6.12 -14.69 -1.32
CA LEU A 4 -5.93 -13.37 -0.69
C LEU A 4 -4.83 -12.57 -1.40
N VAL A 5 -3.67 -13.17 -1.59
CA VAL A 5 -2.55 -12.56 -2.33
C VAL A 5 -2.97 -12.10 -3.74
N GLN A 6 -3.82 -12.90 -4.41
CA GLN A 6 -4.31 -12.57 -5.74
C GLN A 6 -5.28 -11.37 -5.73
N LYS A 7 -6.18 -11.28 -4.74
CA LYS A 7 -7.06 -10.12 -4.54
C LYS A 7 -6.27 -8.83 -4.33
N PHE A 8 -5.26 -8.87 -3.45
CA PHE A 8 -4.42 -7.70 -3.16
C PHE A 8 -3.57 -7.27 -4.37
N ARG A 9 -3.02 -8.23 -5.14
CA ARG A 9 -2.32 -7.91 -6.39
C ARG A 9 -3.23 -7.19 -7.39
N THR A 10 -4.49 -7.59 -7.49
CA THR A 10 -5.45 -6.93 -8.39
C THR A 10 -5.69 -5.48 -8.00
N LEU A 11 -5.74 -5.15 -6.72
CA LEU A 11 -5.87 -3.77 -6.25
C LEU A 11 -4.61 -2.94 -6.49
N VAL A 12 -3.44 -3.53 -6.23
CA VAL A 12 -2.16 -2.85 -6.52
C VAL A 12 -2.00 -2.60 -8.02
N SER A 13 -2.56 -3.45 -8.90
CA SER A 13 -2.47 -3.30 -10.36
C SER A 13 -3.67 -2.57 -10.99
N ALA A 14 -4.67 -2.13 -10.21
CA ALA A 14 -5.83 -1.43 -10.74
C ALA A 14 -5.41 -0.14 -11.46
N ASN A 15 -6.04 0.17 -12.60
CA ASN A 15 -5.74 1.37 -13.34
C ASN A 15 -6.34 2.61 -12.65
N LEU A 16 -5.51 3.37 -11.94
CA LEU A 16 -5.92 4.59 -11.24
C LEU A 16 -6.35 5.68 -12.21
N HIS A 17 -5.70 5.82 -13.37
CA HIS A 17 -6.07 6.85 -14.36
C HIS A 17 -7.54 6.70 -14.77
N ALA A 18 -7.99 5.47 -15.06
CA ALA A 18 -9.40 5.25 -15.41
C ALA A 18 -10.37 5.57 -14.26
N LEU A 19 -9.93 5.49 -13.00
CA LEU A 19 -10.70 5.86 -11.83
C LEU A 19 -10.85 7.39 -11.73
N PHE A 20 -9.75 8.11 -11.90
CA PHE A 20 -9.71 9.58 -11.87
C PHE A 20 -10.44 10.19 -13.06
N ASP A 21 -10.27 9.65 -14.27
CA ASP A 21 -11.01 10.04 -15.46
C ASP A 21 -12.53 9.95 -15.26
N ARG A 22 -13.00 8.87 -14.63
CA ARG A 22 -14.42 8.71 -14.29
C ARG A 22 -14.90 9.74 -13.28
N ALA A 23 -14.08 10.05 -12.28
CA ALA A 23 -14.41 11.06 -11.27
C ALA A 23 -14.50 12.46 -11.91
N LEU A 24 -13.59 12.80 -12.81
CA LEU A 24 -13.62 14.03 -13.60
C LEU A 24 -14.86 14.11 -14.50
N GLN A 25 -15.15 13.07 -15.27
CA GLN A 25 -16.31 13.01 -16.17
C GLN A 25 -17.64 13.11 -15.43
N SER A 26 -17.74 12.48 -14.26
CA SER A 26 -18.93 12.52 -13.42
C SER A 26 -19.02 13.75 -12.52
N GLN A 27 -17.97 14.58 -12.47
CA GLN A 27 -17.81 15.70 -11.54
C GLN A 27 -18.08 15.28 -10.07
N SER A 28 -17.71 14.03 -9.71
CA SER A 28 -18.00 13.44 -8.42
C SER A 28 -16.85 12.60 -7.89
N LEU A 29 -16.47 12.85 -6.65
CA LEU A 29 -15.44 12.07 -5.94
C LEU A 29 -15.95 10.73 -5.40
N SER A 30 -17.23 10.43 -5.53
CA SER A 30 -17.87 9.26 -4.90
C SER A 30 -17.22 7.94 -5.29
N VAL A 31 -16.75 7.81 -6.53
CA VAL A 31 -16.07 6.60 -7.04
C VAL A 31 -14.71 6.42 -6.37
N ILE A 32 -13.96 7.52 -6.19
CA ILE A 32 -12.66 7.49 -5.49
C ILE A 32 -12.87 7.20 -4.00
N ASP A 33 -13.87 7.84 -3.38
CA ASP A 33 -14.20 7.60 -1.97
C ASP A 33 -14.62 6.15 -1.72
N GLN A 34 -15.32 5.52 -2.66
CA GLN A 34 -15.63 4.10 -2.59
C GLN A 34 -14.38 3.25 -2.67
N TYR A 35 -13.48 3.53 -3.61
CA TYR A 35 -12.22 2.82 -3.76
C TYR A 35 -11.35 2.94 -2.50
N ILE A 36 -11.25 4.13 -1.89
CA ILE A 36 -10.55 4.35 -0.62
C ILE A 36 -11.16 3.49 0.51
N ARG A 37 -12.49 3.39 0.59
CA ARG A 37 -13.16 2.52 1.58
C ARG A 37 -12.83 1.05 1.36
N GLU A 38 -12.85 0.60 0.13
CA GLU A 38 -12.50 -0.78 -0.23
C GLU A 38 -11.03 -1.09 0.13
N MET A 39 -10.09 -0.20 -0.24
CA MET A 39 -8.69 -0.33 0.15
C MET A 39 -8.51 -0.39 1.68
N THR A 40 -9.19 0.50 2.41
CA THR A 40 -9.14 0.51 3.89
C THR A 40 -9.61 -0.81 4.49
N GLY A 41 -10.68 -1.38 3.94
CA GLY A 41 -11.19 -2.69 4.36
C GLY A 41 -10.19 -3.81 4.13
N GLN A 42 -9.58 -3.82 2.96
CA GLN A 42 -8.62 -4.85 2.57
C GLN A 42 -7.28 -4.72 3.30
N MET A 43 -6.80 -3.50 3.55
CA MET A 43 -5.61 -3.28 4.39
C MET A 43 -5.83 -3.85 5.81
N ARG A 44 -7.01 -3.67 6.38
CA ARG A 44 -7.35 -4.24 7.69
C ARG A 44 -7.37 -5.77 7.67
N GLU A 45 -7.94 -6.37 6.63
CA GLU A 45 -7.96 -7.83 6.44
C GLU A 45 -6.53 -8.38 6.28
N LEU A 46 -5.69 -7.70 5.51
CA LEU A 46 -4.29 -8.06 5.30
C LEU A 46 -3.49 -7.95 6.59
N TYR A 47 -3.67 -6.87 7.35
CA TYR A 47 -3.02 -6.69 8.65
C TYR A 47 -3.39 -7.82 9.63
N GLY A 48 -4.65 -8.20 9.73
CA GLY A 48 -5.09 -9.33 10.55
C GLY A 48 -4.47 -10.68 10.11
N ALA A 49 -4.26 -10.87 8.80
CA ALA A 49 -3.57 -12.05 8.29
C ALA A 49 -2.08 -12.05 8.68
N ILE A 50 -1.41 -10.89 8.62
CA ILE A 50 -0.01 -10.70 9.06
C ILE A 50 0.12 -11.04 10.55
N GLU A 51 -0.76 -10.49 11.41
CA GLU A 51 -0.76 -10.78 12.85
C GLU A 51 -0.96 -12.28 13.13
N THR A 52 -1.85 -12.93 12.40
CA THR A 52 -2.09 -14.37 12.54
C THR A 52 -0.85 -15.18 12.18
N VAL A 53 -0.18 -14.86 11.08
CA VAL A 53 1.05 -15.55 10.66
C VAL A 53 2.18 -15.29 11.66
N ALA A 54 2.35 -14.05 12.13
CA ALA A 54 3.34 -13.69 13.15
C ALA A 54 3.13 -14.48 14.46
N GLY A 55 1.88 -14.60 14.94
CA GLY A 55 1.54 -15.41 16.12
C GLY A 55 1.86 -16.89 15.94
N ASN A 56 1.59 -17.46 14.78
CA ASN A 56 1.93 -18.83 14.44
C ASN A 56 3.45 -19.04 14.39
N MET A 57 4.20 -18.10 13.79
CA MET A 57 5.67 -18.14 13.77
C MET A 57 6.25 -18.20 15.19
N GLN A 58 5.79 -17.33 16.09
CA GLN A 58 6.24 -17.34 17.49
C GLN A 58 5.94 -18.68 18.18
N THR A 59 4.79 -19.27 17.88
CA THR A 59 4.40 -20.56 18.47
C THR A 59 5.29 -21.70 17.96
N VAL A 60 5.56 -21.74 16.66
CA VAL A 60 6.46 -22.72 16.05
C VAL A 60 7.89 -22.54 16.56
N GLN A 61 8.36 -21.30 16.67
CA GLN A 61 9.68 -20.96 17.17
C GLN A 61 9.87 -21.43 18.62
N ARG A 62 8.89 -21.19 19.49
CA ARG A 62 8.95 -21.69 20.89
C ARG A 62 9.05 -23.21 20.94
N ARG A 63 8.29 -23.94 20.11
CA ARG A 63 8.37 -25.40 20.04
C ARG A 63 9.73 -25.89 19.52
N TYR A 64 10.28 -25.19 18.50
CA TYR A 64 11.62 -25.48 17.99
C TYR A 64 12.70 -25.38 19.08
N HIS A 65 12.66 -24.30 19.88
CA HIS A 65 13.60 -24.10 20.99
C HIS A 65 13.41 -25.14 22.08
N ALA A 66 12.19 -25.41 22.55
CA ALA A 66 11.91 -26.39 23.55
C ALA A 66 12.36 -27.82 23.14
N LEU A 67 12.26 -28.18 21.86
CA LEU A 67 12.80 -29.44 21.35
C LEU A 67 14.33 -29.41 21.30
N GLY A 68 14.94 -28.26 21.08
CA GLY A 68 16.39 -28.08 21.15
C GLY A 68 16.94 -28.36 22.55
N ASP A 69 16.31 -27.78 23.58
CA ASP A 69 16.67 -28.00 24.98
C ASP A 69 16.53 -29.47 25.33
N LYS A 70 15.42 -30.11 24.94
CA LYS A 70 15.18 -31.53 25.18
C LYS A 70 16.15 -32.47 24.45
N ALA A 71 16.60 -32.07 23.25
CA ALA A 71 17.63 -32.80 22.54
C ALA A 71 18.98 -32.72 23.25
N ALA A 72 19.36 -31.56 23.79
CA ALA A 72 20.59 -31.39 24.58
C ALA A 72 20.58 -32.22 25.88
N GLU A 73 19.42 -32.27 26.57
CA GLU A 73 19.25 -33.14 27.75
C GLU A 73 19.43 -34.62 27.41
N LEU A 74 18.82 -35.08 26.31
CA LEU A 74 18.94 -36.48 25.87
C LEU A 74 20.36 -36.81 25.40
N ASP A 75 21.02 -35.90 24.73
CA ASP A 75 22.42 -36.07 24.30
C ASP A 75 23.34 -36.26 25.51
N THR A 76 23.20 -35.43 26.53
CA THR A 76 23.91 -35.55 27.81
C THR A 76 23.59 -36.91 28.50
N ALA A 77 22.33 -37.35 28.45
CA ALA A 77 21.93 -38.64 29.04
C ALA A 77 22.53 -39.82 28.29
N VAL A 78 22.62 -39.78 26.96
CA VAL A 78 23.28 -40.80 26.14
C VAL A 78 24.74 -40.95 26.58
N ASP A 79 25.47 -39.84 26.70
CA ASP A 79 26.85 -39.81 27.13
C ASP A 79 27.03 -40.40 28.55
N ALA A 80 26.14 -40.04 29.47
CA ALA A 80 26.17 -40.56 30.84
C ALA A 80 25.94 -42.08 30.90
N PHE A 81 24.96 -42.61 30.18
CA PHE A 81 24.70 -44.04 30.11
C PHE A 81 25.86 -44.82 29.47
N LEU A 82 26.50 -44.28 28.43
CA LEU A 82 27.67 -44.92 27.82
C LEU A 82 28.85 -44.97 28.79
N LYS A 83 29.12 -43.88 29.53
CA LYS A 83 30.19 -43.87 30.56
C LYS A 83 29.95 -44.85 31.69
N GLN A 84 28.69 -45.19 32.00
CA GLN A 84 28.31 -46.17 33.02
C GLN A 84 28.21 -47.61 32.48
N GLY A 85 28.48 -47.83 31.18
CA GLY A 85 28.35 -49.17 30.57
C GLY A 85 26.89 -49.62 30.35
N GLN A 86 25.93 -48.71 30.50
CA GLN A 86 24.48 -48.98 30.38
C GLN A 86 24.00 -48.92 28.93
N ASN A 87 24.46 -49.84 28.09
CA ASN A 87 24.27 -49.81 26.66
C ASN A 87 22.79 -49.84 26.23
N ALA A 88 21.93 -50.57 26.93
CA ALA A 88 20.50 -50.64 26.61
C ALA A 88 19.80 -49.29 26.85
N GLN A 89 20.14 -48.60 27.95
CA GLN A 89 19.62 -47.27 28.26
C GLN A 89 20.16 -46.21 27.29
N ALA A 90 21.44 -46.28 26.92
CA ALA A 90 22.06 -45.41 25.92
C ALA A 90 21.35 -45.56 24.57
N LEU A 91 21.08 -46.78 24.11
CA LEU A 91 20.34 -47.04 22.86
C LEU A 91 18.92 -46.46 22.88
N ALA A 92 18.22 -46.66 24.02
CA ALA A 92 16.86 -46.10 24.17
C ALA A 92 16.87 -44.54 24.18
N ALA A 93 17.84 -43.92 24.86
CA ALA A 93 18.01 -42.47 24.88
C ALA A 93 18.37 -41.92 23.51
N GLN A 94 19.28 -42.56 22.79
CA GLN A 94 19.67 -42.20 21.42
C GLN A 94 18.49 -42.29 20.44
N SER A 95 17.68 -43.35 20.55
CA SER A 95 16.47 -43.46 19.71
C SER A 95 15.49 -42.31 19.95
N ARG A 96 15.32 -41.88 21.22
CA ARG A 96 14.50 -40.69 21.56
C ARG A 96 15.11 -39.42 21.06
N LEU A 97 16.43 -39.26 21.18
CA LEU A 97 17.16 -38.10 20.65
C LEU A 97 16.93 -37.94 19.14
N ASN A 98 17.08 -39.03 18.38
CA ASN A 98 16.83 -39.00 16.93
C ASN A 98 15.39 -38.57 16.60
N ALA A 99 14.39 -39.08 17.31
CA ALA A 99 13.00 -38.70 17.12
C ALA A 99 12.74 -37.20 17.44
N ILE A 100 13.38 -36.69 18.51
CA ILE A 100 13.29 -35.24 18.85
C ILE A 100 13.97 -34.37 17.80
N GLN A 101 15.13 -34.78 17.29
CA GLN A 101 15.85 -34.08 16.22
C GLN A 101 15.04 -34.04 14.93
N GLU A 102 14.38 -35.12 14.56
CA GLU A 102 13.48 -35.15 13.39
C GLU A 102 12.27 -34.21 13.56
N MET A 103 11.65 -34.23 14.74
CA MET A 103 10.59 -33.29 15.08
C MET A 103 11.06 -31.83 15.01
N ARG A 104 12.25 -31.53 15.55
CA ARG A 104 12.86 -30.22 15.53
C ARG A 104 13.09 -29.73 14.09
N SER A 105 13.61 -30.60 13.21
CA SER A 105 13.81 -30.28 11.79
C SER A 105 12.48 -29.96 11.07
N THR A 106 11.40 -30.63 11.47
CA THR A 106 10.05 -30.36 10.93
C THR A 106 9.54 -28.99 11.36
N TYR A 107 9.71 -28.59 12.64
CA TYR A 107 9.37 -27.25 13.10
C TYR A 107 10.25 -26.14 12.48
N GLN A 108 11.51 -26.43 12.20
CA GLN A 108 12.38 -25.50 11.48
C GLN A 108 11.88 -25.22 10.07
N ARG A 109 11.49 -26.26 9.32
CA ARG A 109 10.91 -26.10 7.99
C ARG A 109 9.57 -25.37 8.01
N GLU A 110 8.75 -25.62 9.02
CA GLU A 110 7.47 -24.95 9.19
C GLU A 110 7.67 -23.46 9.53
N TRP A 111 8.63 -23.14 10.40
CA TRP A 111 8.99 -21.76 10.70
C TRP A 111 9.44 -21.01 9.44
N GLN A 112 10.32 -21.61 8.63
CA GLN A 112 10.79 -21.01 7.38
C GLN A 112 9.62 -20.71 6.44
N ARG A 113 8.71 -21.65 6.27
CA ARG A 113 7.53 -21.49 5.43
C ARG A 113 6.61 -20.35 5.91
N LEU A 114 6.42 -20.22 7.22
CA LEU A 114 5.66 -19.12 7.81
C LEU A 114 6.38 -17.78 7.64
N HIS A 115 7.70 -17.76 7.80
CA HIS A 115 8.54 -16.59 7.63
C HIS A 115 8.46 -16.04 6.19
N ASP A 116 8.61 -16.91 5.18
CA ASP A 116 8.50 -16.52 3.77
C ASP A 116 7.08 -15.99 3.44
N GLY A 117 6.08 -16.63 4.05
CA GLY A 117 4.68 -16.16 3.95
C GLY A 117 4.46 -14.80 4.60
N TYR A 118 5.04 -14.57 5.76
CA TYR A 118 5.02 -13.29 6.47
C TYR A 118 5.64 -12.18 5.63
N GLN A 119 6.86 -12.39 5.13
CA GLN A 119 7.54 -11.42 4.27
C GLN A 119 6.71 -11.06 3.03
N THR A 120 6.11 -12.05 2.39
CA THR A 120 5.25 -11.82 1.21
C THR A 120 4.04 -10.95 1.54
N LEU A 121 3.40 -11.17 2.71
CA LEU A 121 2.23 -10.37 3.13
C LEU A 121 2.64 -8.95 3.53
N ASP A 122 3.78 -8.81 4.21
CA ASP A 122 4.34 -7.52 4.61
C ASP A 122 4.70 -6.65 3.41
N ASP A 123 5.40 -7.20 2.41
CA ASP A 123 5.70 -6.53 1.15
C ASP A 123 4.44 -6.03 0.42
N ILE A 124 3.37 -6.84 0.44
CA ILE A 124 2.10 -6.44 -0.17
C ILE A 124 1.46 -5.31 0.63
N TYR A 125 1.53 -5.37 1.97
CA TYR A 125 0.98 -4.34 2.84
C TYR A 125 1.64 -2.98 2.59
N VAL A 126 2.97 -2.93 2.56
CA VAL A 126 3.74 -1.71 2.29
C VAL A 126 3.37 -1.09 0.93
N LYS A 127 3.26 -1.92 -0.11
CA LYS A 127 2.86 -1.45 -1.44
C LYS A 127 1.43 -0.93 -1.47
N LEU A 128 0.52 -1.59 -0.77
CA LEU A 128 -0.88 -1.17 -0.68
C LEU A 128 -1.04 0.13 0.12
N GLU A 129 -0.26 0.30 1.18
CA GLU A 129 -0.24 1.51 2.01
C GLU A 129 0.28 2.73 1.22
N ALA A 130 1.39 2.57 0.50
CA ALA A 130 1.93 3.63 -0.37
C ALA A 130 0.89 4.05 -1.42
N ARG A 131 0.23 3.08 -2.05
CA ARG A 131 -0.82 3.35 -3.03
C ARG A 131 -2.06 4.03 -2.41
N PHE A 132 -2.44 3.63 -1.21
CA PHE A 132 -3.55 4.25 -0.47
C PHE A 132 -3.28 5.72 -0.18
N LEU A 133 -2.06 6.06 0.24
CA LEU A 133 -1.66 7.44 0.49
C LEU A 133 -1.70 8.28 -0.79
N MET A 134 -1.18 7.74 -1.89
CA MET A 134 -1.23 8.39 -3.20
C MET A 134 -2.68 8.69 -3.63
N VAL A 135 -3.57 7.70 -3.57
CA VAL A 135 -4.98 7.89 -3.95
C VAL A 135 -5.67 8.93 -3.07
N LYS A 136 -5.35 8.98 -1.77
CA LYS A 136 -5.89 10.02 -0.87
C LYS A 136 -5.42 11.41 -1.26
N GLN A 137 -4.14 11.57 -1.56
CA GLN A 137 -3.60 12.86 -2.00
C GLN A 137 -4.25 13.31 -3.31
N GLU A 138 -4.26 12.47 -4.33
CA GLU A 138 -4.88 12.79 -5.62
C GLU A 138 -6.39 13.07 -5.49
N ARG A 139 -7.08 12.38 -4.57
CA ARG A 139 -8.49 12.68 -4.26
C ARG A 139 -8.66 14.10 -3.69
N GLU A 140 -7.77 14.56 -2.82
CA GLU A 140 -7.82 15.91 -2.26
C GLU A 140 -7.56 16.95 -3.34
N GLU A 141 -6.55 16.75 -4.18
CA GLU A 141 -6.22 17.64 -5.32
C GLU A 141 -7.40 17.74 -6.30
N LEU A 142 -7.97 16.59 -6.67
CA LEU A 142 -9.16 16.57 -7.53
C LEU A 142 -10.38 17.27 -6.89
N GLY A 143 -10.52 17.17 -5.56
CA GLY A 143 -11.54 17.88 -4.81
C GLY A 143 -11.42 19.40 -4.94
N HIS A 144 -10.22 19.91 -4.84
CA HIS A 144 -9.96 21.35 -5.04
C HIS A 144 -10.24 21.81 -6.48
N LEU A 145 -9.83 20.99 -7.47
CA LEU A 145 -10.08 21.28 -8.87
C LEU A 145 -11.58 21.31 -9.21
N LEU A 146 -12.35 20.35 -8.69
CA LEU A 146 -13.81 20.31 -8.88
C LEU A 146 -14.50 21.52 -8.23
N GLN A 147 -14.07 21.89 -7.02
CA GLN A 147 -14.61 23.09 -6.34
C GLN A 147 -14.29 24.38 -7.13
N LEU A 148 -13.11 24.49 -7.67
CA LEU A 148 -12.71 25.61 -8.51
C LEU A 148 -13.54 25.67 -9.79
N ALA A 149 -13.75 24.53 -10.47
CA ALA A 149 -14.59 24.44 -11.66
C ALA A 149 -16.04 24.86 -11.39
N GLN A 150 -16.61 24.42 -10.27
CA GLN A 150 -17.97 24.82 -9.84
C GLN A 150 -18.05 26.31 -9.54
N SER A 151 -17.04 26.90 -8.91
CA SER A 151 -16.97 28.34 -8.64
C SER A 151 -16.92 29.17 -9.92
N ARG A 152 -16.14 28.70 -10.91
CA ARG A 152 -16.08 29.35 -12.24
C ARG A 152 -17.41 29.28 -12.98
N GLU A 153 -18.09 28.12 -12.93
CA GLU A 153 -19.39 27.99 -13.58
C GLU A 153 -20.44 28.92 -12.92
N ALA A 154 -20.41 29.05 -11.59
CA ALA A 154 -21.28 29.97 -10.87
C ALA A 154 -21.01 31.45 -11.27
N LEU A 155 -19.73 31.83 -11.33
CA LEU A 155 -19.31 33.15 -11.78
C LEU A 155 -19.75 33.41 -13.23
N SER A 156 -19.54 32.47 -14.14
CA SER A 156 -19.94 32.57 -15.54
C SER A 156 -21.46 32.75 -15.71
N ARG A 157 -22.27 32.02 -14.88
CA ARG A 157 -23.72 32.20 -14.86
C ARG A 157 -24.12 33.59 -14.33
N THR A 158 -23.45 34.09 -13.30
CA THR A 158 -23.68 35.43 -12.76
C THR A 158 -23.36 36.52 -13.78
N ILE A 159 -22.26 36.40 -14.50
CA ILE A 159 -21.88 37.32 -15.56
C ILE A 159 -22.92 37.33 -16.69
N ARG A 160 -23.37 36.14 -17.14
CA ARG A 160 -24.44 36.06 -18.17
C ARG A 160 -25.73 36.70 -17.70
N SER A 161 -26.12 36.47 -16.44
CA SER A 161 -27.33 37.09 -15.88
C SER A 161 -27.20 38.62 -15.75
N LEU A 162 -25.99 39.12 -15.48
CA LEU A 162 -25.68 40.55 -15.52
C LEU A 162 -25.72 41.12 -16.97
N ASP A 163 -25.19 40.37 -17.95
CA ASP A 163 -25.27 40.77 -19.38
C ASP A 163 -26.72 40.82 -19.86
N ASP A 164 -27.57 39.88 -19.46
CA ASP A 164 -29.01 39.85 -19.77
C ASP A 164 -29.77 41.04 -19.12
N LEU A 165 -29.32 41.50 -17.94
CA LEU A 165 -29.89 42.66 -17.25
C LEU A 165 -29.38 44.00 -17.80
N THR A 166 -28.14 44.02 -18.38
CA THR A 166 -27.50 45.24 -18.92
C THR A 166 -27.90 45.58 -20.37
N GLY A 167 -28.76 44.76 -21.00
CA GLY A 167 -29.32 45.05 -22.33
C GLY A 167 -30.02 46.40 -22.45
N GLU A 168 -30.22 47.17 -21.37
CA GLU A 168 -30.76 48.53 -21.29
C GLU A 168 -29.82 49.54 -20.59
N GLY A 169 -28.58 49.68 -21.08
CA GLY A 169 -27.94 51.01 -21.08
C GLY A 169 -27.32 51.58 -19.81
N ASP A 170 -26.91 50.79 -18.79
CA ASP A 170 -26.22 51.31 -17.60
C ASP A 170 -24.69 51.12 -17.72
N ALA A 171 -23.95 52.20 -18.00
CA ALA A 171 -22.50 52.21 -18.19
C ALA A 171 -21.71 51.79 -16.94
N ASP A 172 -22.26 51.90 -15.74
CA ASP A 172 -21.59 51.52 -14.51
C ASP A 172 -21.66 50.01 -14.27
N VAL A 173 -22.77 49.38 -14.65
CA VAL A 173 -22.93 47.90 -14.58
C VAL A 173 -22.02 47.22 -15.62
N SER A 174 -21.92 47.80 -16.84
CA SER A 174 -21.00 47.31 -17.87
C SER A 174 -19.53 47.35 -17.42
N ARG A 175 -19.12 48.41 -16.70
CA ARG A 175 -17.75 48.53 -16.15
C ARG A 175 -17.45 47.53 -15.07
N VAL A 176 -18.42 47.22 -14.20
CA VAL A 176 -18.30 46.18 -13.16
C VAL A 176 -18.20 44.80 -13.81
N ALA A 177 -19.03 44.50 -14.81
CA ALA A 177 -18.98 43.24 -15.56
C ALA A 177 -17.64 43.02 -16.24
N GLU A 178 -17.08 44.06 -16.89
CA GLU A 178 -15.75 44.02 -17.51
C GLU A 178 -14.64 43.79 -16.50
N GLY A 179 -14.68 44.46 -15.33
CA GLY A 179 -13.71 44.24 -14.25
C GLY A 179 -13.79 42.81 -13.63
N ILE A 180 -14.96 42.19 -13.62
CA ILE A 180 -15.13 40.79 -13.18
C ILE A 180 -14.57 39.85 -14.25
N ARG A 181 -14.80 40.10 -15.56
CA ARG A 181 -14.21 39.28 -16.65
C ARG A 181 -12.69 39.32 -16.62
N GLN A 182 -12.10 40.51 -16.50
CA GLN A 182 -10.65 40.65 -16.43
C GLN A 182 -10.03 39.86 -15.26
N ARG A 183 -10.64 39.89 -14.06
CA ARG A 183 -10.20 39.08 -12.91
C ARG A 183 -10.38 37.59 -13.11
N LEU A 184 -11.40 37.20 -13.89
CA LEU A 184 -11.63 35.80 -14.23
C LEU A 184 -10.54 35.29 -15.18
N ASP A 185 -10.22 36.06 -16.21
CA ASP A 185 -9.16 35.76 -17.19
C ASP A 185 -7.77 35.70 -16.53
N GLU A 186 -7.48 36.63 -15.58
CA GLU A 186 -6.25 36.62 -14.77
C GLU A 186 -6.18 35.37 -13.89
N ALA A 187 -7.29 34.96 -13.25
CA ALA A 187 -7.37 33.75 -12.46
C ALA A 187 -7.25 32.49 -13.33
N GLU A 188 -7.73 32.51 -14.55
CA GLU A 188 -7.65 31.44 -15.54
C GLU A 188 -6.22 31.24 -16.02
N ALA A 189 -5.53 32.32 -16.37
CA ALA A 189 -4.12 32.28 -16.75
C ALA A 189 -3.21 31.81 -15.59
N HIS A 190 -3.49 32.22 -14.35
CA HIS A 190 -2.75 31.78 -13.18
C HIS A 190 -2.92 30.27 -12.91
N ASN A 191 -4.12 29.75 -13.10
CA ASN A 191 -4.39 28.34 -12.92
C ASN A 191 -3.84 27.45 -14.06
N GLU A 192 -3.79 27.96 -15.29
CA GLU A 192 -3.18 27.23 -16.41
C GLU A 192 -1.66 27.04 -16.17
N VAL A 193 -1.01 28.04 -15.59
CA VAL A 193 0.40 27.96 -15.16
C VAL A 193 0.57 26.97 -13.99
N LEU A 194 -0.35 26.95 -13.02
CA LEU A 194 -0.32 26.01 -11.89
C LEU A 194 -0.56 24.56 -12.34
N LEU A 195 -1.55 24.31 -13.21
CA LEU A 195 -1.83 22.98 -13.76
C LEU A 195 -0.65 22.46 -14.59
N GLY A 196 -0.03 23.30 -15.42
CA GLY A 196 1.16 22.92 -16.18
C GLY A 196 2.43 22.73 -15.32
N SER A 197 2.45 23.22 -14.08
CA SER A 197 3.50 22.91 -13.10
C SER A 197 3.22 21.62 -12.33
N LEU A 198 1.95 21.33 -12.04
CA LEU A 198 1.52 20.07 -11.41
C LEU A 198 1.71 18.87 -12.35
N ASP A 199 1.35 18.98 -13.62
CA ASP A 199 1.60 17.93 -14.62
C ASP A 199 3.09 17.59 -14.71
N ARG A 200 3.97 18.59 -14.69
CA ARG A 200 5.42 18.38 -14.66
C ARG A 200 5.91 17.73 -13.36
N GLN A 201 5.37 18.13 -12.20
CA GLN A 201 5.73 17.51 -10.91
C GLN A 201 5.25 16.07 -10.81
N VAL A 202 4.08 15.74 -11.35
CA VAL A 202 3.56 14.37 -11.42
C VAL A 202 4.42 13.51 -12.36
N GLU A 203 4.79 14.06 -13.52
CA GLU A 203 5.65 13.37 -14.50
C GLU A 203 7.07 13.13 -13.93
N ASP A 204 7.64 14.11 -13.21
CA ASP A 204 8.92 13.98 -12.50
C ASP A 204 8.84 12.97 -11.33
N ALA A 205 7.75 12.96 -10.57
CA ALA A 205 7.55 12.00 -9.48
C ALA A 205 7.35 10.58 -9.99
N LEU A 206 6.60 10.38 -11.07
CA LEU A 206 6.42 9.06 -11.71
C LEU A 206 7.75 8.55 -12.29
N SER A 207 8.53 9.43 -12.93
CA SER A 207 9.86 9.06 -13.46
C SER A 207 10.84 8.70 -12.35
N SER A 208 10.81 9.36 -11.19
CA SER A 208 11.69 9.05 -10.06
C SER A 208 11.37 7.70 -9.42
N VAL A 209 10.09 7.35 -9.26
CA VAL A 209 9.65 6.03 -8.75
C VAL A 209 10.03 4.91 -9.72
N GLU A 210 9.91 5.14 -11.02
CA GLU A 210 10.29 4.17 -12.05
C GLU A 210 11.81 3.97 -12.10
N ILE A 211 12.59 5.04 -11.93
CA ILE A 211 14.06 5.00 -11.85
C ILE A 211 14.51 4.28 -10.57
N GLU A 212 13.87 4.52 -9.41
CA GLU A 212 14.18 3.80 -8.17
C GLU A 212 13.89 2.30 -8.29
N ALA A 213 12.75 1.92 -8.88
CA ALA A 213 12.42 0.52 -9.14
C ALA A 213 13.44 -0.16 -10.07
N GLN A 214 13.89 0.53 -11.12
CA GLN A 214 14.94 0.04 -12.02
C GLN A 214 16.31 -0.07 -11.34
N LEU A 215 16.65 0.85 -10.43
CA LEU A 215 17.87 0.79 -9.64
C LEU A 215 17.86 -0.36 -8.64
N GLU A 216 16.74 -0.62 -7.97
CA GLU A 216 16.58 -1.78 -7.08
C GLU A 216 16.72 -3.10 -7.85
N GLU A 217 16.11 -3.21 -9.04
CA GLU A 217 16.28 -4.40 -9.89
C GLU A 217 17.73 -4.60 -10.33
N ARG A 218 18.46 -3.52 -10.65
CA ARG A 218 19.90 -3.59 -10.95
C ARG A 218 20.74 -3.98 -9.74
N ARG A 219 20.45 -3.44 -8.55
CA ARG A 219 21.13 -3.82 -7.30
C ARG A 219 20.96 -5.31 -7.03
N ARG A 220 19.73 -5.85 -7.17
CA ARG A 220 19.47 -7.29 -7.05
C ARG A 220 20.27 -8.14 -8.04
N ARG A 221 20.36 -7.70 -9.30
CA ARG A 221 21.17 -8.42 -10.32
C ARG A 221 22.67 -8.41 -10.04
N LEU A 222 23.16 -7.35 -9.40
CA LEU A 222 24.59 -7.18 -9.09
C LEU A 222 24.98 -7.73 -7.71
N GLY A 223 23.99 -8.21 -6.90
CA GLY A 223 24.24 -8.71 -5.55
C GLY A 223 24.75 -7.65 -4.60
N ILE A 224 24.39 -6.38 -4.84
CA ILE A 224 24.75 -5.23 -4.00
C ILE A 224 23.50 -4.89 -3.18
N GLU A 225 23.51 -5.20 -1.87
CA GLU A 225 22.52 -4.73 -0.90
C GLU A 225 22.79 -3.27 -0.50
#